data_72283d75e3266c9b6524cc334ab594fb
#
_entry.id   72283d75e3266c9b6524cc334ab594fb
#
_cell.length_a   1.000
_cell.length_b   1.000
_cell.length_c   1.000
_cell.angle_alpha   90.00
_cell.angle_beta   90.00
_cell.angle_gamma   90.00
#
_symmetry.space_group_name_H-M   'P 1'
#
loop_
_entity.id
_entity.type
_entity.pdbx_description
1 polymer ?
#
loop_
_entity_poly.entity_id
_entity_poly.type
_entity_poly.pdbx_seq_one_letter_code
_entity_poly.pdbx_strand_id
1 'polypeptide(L)'
;LWSRYVDNDLLPRLHGFELLMASYAMCHMKLDLLLRETGYKPLDAKKPPCVGVYLTNRLEEHHPDADTLFASWLSHEANAASRIKKDTPIMIAFGNPPYSGESSNKGDWILKLMEDYKKEPSGGKLQEKNSKWLNDDYVKFIRLGEHY
;
A
#
# COMPACT_ATOMS: atom_id res chain seq x y z
N LEU A 1 10.58 27.83 4.98
CA LEU A 1 11.22 26.60 5.45
C LEU A 1 10.26 25.40 5.38
N TRP A 2 9.01 25.53 5.92
CA TRP A 2 8.03 24.45 5.98
C TRP A 2 7.62 23.92 4.60
N SER A 3 7.20 24.79 3.68
CA SER A 3 6.80 24.37 2.32
C SER A 3 7.92 23.64 1.57
N ARG A 4 9.16 24.09 1.73
CA ARG A 4 10.32 23.40 1.12
C ARG A 4 10.53 22.00 1.70
N TYR A 5 10.37 21.85 3.00
CA TYR A 5 10.46 20.54 3.64
C TYR A 5 9.33 19.62 3.17
N VAL A 6 8.09 20.15 3.08
CA VAL A 6 6.95 19.35 2.61
C VAL A 6 7.18 18.84 1.18
N ASP A 7 7.58 19.72 0.26
CA ASP A 7 7.75 19.34 -1.15
C ASP A 7 8.93 18.39 -1.38
N ASN A 8 10.05 18.64 -0.71
CA ASN A 8 11.31 17.94 -1.03
C ASN A 8 11.57 16.72 -0.12
N ASP A 9 11.01 16.70 1.08
CA ASP A 9 11.34 15.68 2.07
C ASP A 9 10.13 14.89 2.56
N LEU A 10 9.01 15.53 2.85
CA LEU A 10 7.85 14.87 3.43
C LEU A 10 7.05 14.08 2.38
N LEU A 11 6.54 14.78 1.36
CA LEU A 11 5.66 14.15 0.36
C LEU A 11 6.35 13.01 -0.42
N PRO A 12 7.63 13.11 -0.80
CA PRO A 12 8.31 12.01 -1.48
C PRO A 12 8.50 10.73 -0.65
N ARG A 13 8.33 10.82 0.68
CA ARG A 13 8.49 9.69 1.61
C ARG A 13 7.17 9.11 2.09
N LEU A 14 6.05 9.75 1.75
CA LEU A 14 4.72 9.31 2.15
C LEU A 14 4.08 8.48 1.03
N HIS A 15 3.81 7.21 1.32
CA HIS A 15 3.18 6.29 0.38
C HIS A 15 1.94 5.68 1.03
N GLY A 16 0.82 5.75 0.33
CA GLY A 16 -0.45 5.17 0.76
C GLY A 16 -1.03 4.26 -0.33
N PHE A 17 -1.76 3.24 0.10
CA PHE A 17 -2.43 2.30 -0.79
C PHE A 17 -3.86 2.11 -0.30
N GLU A 18 -4.80 2.31 -1.17
CA GLU A 18 -6.22 2.22 -0.87
C GLU A 18 -6.94 1.42 -1.96
N LEU A 19 -7.82 0.53 -1.57
CA LEU A 19 -8.59 -0.31 -2.48
C LEU A 19 -9.88 0.37 -2.94
N LEU A 20 -10.48 1.17 -2.07
CA LEU A 20 -11.80 1.77 -2.32
C LEU A 20 -11.67 3.19 -2.86
N MET A 21 -12.27 3.46 -4.01
CA MET A 21 -12.25 4.77 -4.67
C MET A 21 -12.71 5.92 -3.73
N ALA A 22 -13.77 5.72 -2.96
CA ALA A 22 -14.28 6.74 -2.05
C ALA A 22 -13.26 7.09 -0.95
N SER A 23 -12.64 6.08 -0.35
CA SER A 23 -11.60 6.25 0.66
C SER A 23 -10.34 6.89 0.09
N TYR A 24 -9.95 6.49 -1.13
CA TYR A 24 -8.85 7.10 -1.88
C TYR A 24 -9.07 8.61 -2.09
N ALA A 25 -10.22 9.01 -2.63
CA ALA A 25 -10.55 10.42 -2.85
C ALA A 25 -10.59 11.20 -1.53
N MET A 26 -11.18 10.61 -0.48
CA MET A 26 -11.25 11.21 0.85
C MET A 26 -9.85 11.39 1.46
N CYS A 27 -8.96 10.44 1.26
CA CYS A 27 -7.58 10.50 1.74
C CYS A 27 -6.84 11.69 1.12
N HIS A 28 -6.89 11.85 -0.20
CA HIS A 28 -6.29 12.98 -0.91
C HIS A 28 -6.84 14.32 -0.40
N MET A 29 -8.16 14.43 -0.28
CA MET A 29 -8.81 15.64 0.20
C MET A 29 -8.39 15.99 1.64
N LYS A 30 -8.38 15.02 2.54
CA LYS A 30 -8.00 15.24 3.95
C LYS A 30 -6.54 15.62 4.11
N LEU A 31 -5.65 14.98 3.36
CA LEU A 31 -4.23 15.30 3.39
C LEU A 31 -3.95 16.70 2.84
N ASP A 32 -4.62 17.12 1.74
CA ASP A 32 -4.52 18.48 1.22
C ASP A 32 -5.01 19.52 2.22
N LEU A 33 -6.17 19.28 2.85
CA LEU A 33 -6.70 20.19 3.89
C LEU A 33 -5.74 20.29 5.09
N LEU A 34 -5.24 19.16 5.58
CA LEU A 34 -4.31 19.14 6.71
C LEU A 34 -3.02 19.90 6.39
N LEU A 35 -2.47 19.72 5.21
CA LEU A 35 -1.27 20.46 4.77
C LEU A 35 -1.55 21.97 4.72
N ARG A 36 -2.69 22.39 4.18
CA ARG A 36 -3.10 23.81 4.13
C ARG A 36 -3.27 24.41 5.52
N GLU A 37 -3.88 23.67 6.46
CA GLU A 37 -4.04 24.10 7.86
C GLU A 37 -2.69 24.35 8.55
N THR A 38 -1.62 23.63 8.15
CA THR A 38 -0.26 23.87 8.65
C THR A 38 0.44 25.06 8.00
N GLY A 39 -0.23 25.78 7.11
CA GLY A 39 0.34 26.91 6.37
C GLY A 39 1.19 26.50 5.17
N TYR A 40 1.11 25.22 4.75
CA TYR A 40 1.79 24.75 3.54
C TYR A 40 1.28 25.46 2.28
N LYS A 41 2.21 25.87 1.44
CA LYS A 41 1.97 26.37 0.08
C LYS A 41 2.96 25.72 -0.86
N PRO A 42 2.51 25.06 -1.95
CA PRO A 42 3.41 24.44 -2.92
C PRO A 42 4.45 25.44 -3.44
N LEU A 43 5.68 25.00 -3.62
CA LEU A 43 6.74 25.83 -4.20
C LEU A 43 6.43 26.18 -5.66
N ASP A 44 5.85 25.25 -6.40
CA ASP A 44 5.31 25.47 -7.74
C ASP A 44 3.79 25.38 -7.72
N ALA A 45 3.11 26.54 -7.71
CA ALA A 45 1.66 26.62 -7.73
C ALA A 45 1.04 26.09 -9.05
N LYS A 46 1.80 25.99 -10.15
CA LYS A 46 1.32 25.48 -11.44
C LYS A 46 1.36 23.95 -11.49
N LYS A 47 2.27 23.35 -10.72
CA LYS A 47 2.45 21.90 -10.64
C LYS A 47 2.66 21.49 -9.18
N PRO A 48 1.61 21.55 -8.36
CA PRO A 48 1.74 21.16 -6.96
C PRO A 48 2.10 19.66 -6.88
N PRO A 49 2.97 19.27 -5.95
CA PRO A 49 3.27 17.85 -5.75
C PRO A 49 2.03 17.13 -5.24
N CYS A 50 1.79 15.94 -5.74
CA CYS A 50 0.72 15.07 -5.25
C CYS A 50 1.21 14.21 -4.09
N VAL A 51 0.32 13.94 -3.14
CA VAL A 51 0.56 12.92 -2.12
C VAL A 51 0.60 11.56 -2.79
N GLY A 52 1.60 10.74 -2.48
CA GLY A 52 1.80 9.42 -3.06
C GLY A 52 0.81 8.37 -2.55
N VAL A 53 -0.49 8.63 -2.70
CA VAL A 53 -1.55 7.65 -2.40
C VAL A 53 -2.02 7.03 -3.71
N TYR A 54 -2.09 5.72 -3.75
CA TYR A 54 -2.39 4.93 -4.96
C TYR A 54 -3.64 4.09 -4.77
N LEU A 55 -4.49 4.06 -5.80
CA LEU A 55 -5.68 3.19 -5.83
C LEU A 55 -5.26 1.80 -6.32
N THR A 56 -5.04 0.89 -5.39
CA THR A 56 -4.57 -0.47 -5.69
C THR A 56 -4.83 -1.43 -4.54
N ASN A 57 -4.93 -2.72 -4.85
CA ASN A 57 -4.87 -3.76 -3.83
C ASN A 57 -3.43 -3.91 -3.31
N ARG A 58 -3.21 -3.69 -2.03
CA ARG A 58 -1.89 -3.78 -1.42
C ARG A 58 -1.33 -5.21 -1.39
N LEU A 59 -2.21 -6.21 -1.33
CA LEU A 59 -1.84 -7.63 -1.29
C LEU A 59 -1.59 -8.23 -2.68
N GLU A 60 -1.68 -7.43 -3.74
CA GLU A 60 -1.33 -7.82 -5.12
C GLU A 60 -0.04 -7.14 -5.57
N GLU A 61 0.82 -7.90 -6.24
CA GLU A 61 2.08 -7.38 -6.79
C GLU A 61 1.86 -6.60 -8.08
N HIS A 62 0.96 -7.07 -8.93
CA HIS A 62 0.74 -6.55 -10.28
C HIS A 62 -0.74 -6.61 -10.67
N HIS A 63 -1.21 -5.59 -11.41
CA HIS A 63 -2.51 -5.62 -12.07
C HIS A 63 -2.33 -5.86 -13.57
N PRO A 64 -3.14 -6.70 -14.20
CA PRO A 64 -3.10 -6.88 -15.66
C PRO A 64 -3.52 -5.60 -16.38
N ASP A 65 -2.84 -5.32 -17.49
CA ASP A 65 -3.18 -4.21 -18.39
C ASP A 65 -4.60 -4.38 -18.95
N ALA A 66 -5.36 -3.32 -19.01
CA ALA A 66 -6.70 -3.32 -19.59
C ALA A 66 -6.85 -2.20 -20.63
N ASP A 67 -7.52 -2.51 -21.75
CA ASP A 67 -7.56 -1.72 -22.98
C ASP A 67 -8.52 -0.51 -22.97
N THR A 68 -9.02 -0.04 -21.83
CA THR A 68 -9.89 1.14 -21.74
C THR A 68 -9.17 2.35 -21.15
N LEU A 69 -9.59 3.57 -21.47
CA LEU A 69 -9.00 4.80 -20.94
C LEU A 69 -9.00 4.84 -19.40
N PHE A 70 -10.08 4.36 -18.78
CA PHE A 70 -10.16 4.26 -17.32
C PHE A 70 -9.22 3.18 -16.79
N ALA A 71 -9.10 2.07 -17.50
CA ALA A 71 -8.19 1.00 -17.17
C ALA A 71 -6.71 1.42 -17.36
N SER A 72 -6.39 2.24 -18.38
CA SER A 72 -5.04 2.78 -18.54
C SER A 72 -4.63 3.67 -17.39
N TRP A 73 -5.56 4.47 -16.84
CA TRP A 73 -5.30 5.26 -15.63
C TRP A 73 -5.09 4.36 -14.41
N LEU A 74 -5.94 3.34 -14.20
CA LEU A 74 -5.76 2.37 -13.12
C LEU A 74 -4.45 1.59 -13.25
N SER A 75 -4.06 1.21 -14.47
CA SER A 75 -2.77 0.55 -14.72
C SER A 75 -1.60 1.47 -14.39
N HIS A 76 -1.69 2.76 -14.70
CA HIS A 76 -0.66 3.74 -14.33
C HIS A 76 -0.51 3.86 -12.80
N GLU A 77 -1.62 3.97 -12.08
CA GLU A 77 -1.65 3.98 -10.61
C GLU A 77 -1.05 2.69 -10.02
N ALA A 78 -1.48 1.53 -10.55
CA ALA A 78 -0.99 0.23 -10.12
C ALA A 78 0.52 0.05 -10.41
N ASN A 79 1.00 0.50 -11.56
CA ASN A 79 2.41 0.44 -11.92
C ASN A 79 3.27 1.37 -11.05
N ALA A 80 2.78 2.56 -10.72
CA ALA A 80 3.44 3.47 -9.80
C ALA A 80 3.51 2.85 -8.39
N ALA A 81 2.38 2.30 -7.92
CA ALA A 81 2.32 1.56 -6.66
C ALA A 81 3.27 0.36 -6.62
N SER A 82 3.36 -0.40 -7.73
CA SER A 82 4.26 -1.57 -7.83
C SER A 82 5.73 -1.19 -7.68
N ARG A 83 6.16 -0.07 -8.28
CA ARG A 83 7.53 0.46 -8.08
C ARG A 83 7.80 0.79 -6.63
N ILE A 84 6.88 1.48 -5.96
CA ILE A 84 7.03 1.77 -4.52
C ILE A 84 7.13 0.47 -3.72
N LYS A 85 6.29 -0.51 -4.03
CA LYS A 85 6.29 -1.81 -3.36
C LYS A 85 7.61 -2.58 -3.51
N LYS A 86 8.30 -2.45 -4.64
CA LYS A 86 9.50 -3.22 -4.98
C LYS A 86 10.81 -2.49 -4.64
N ASP A 87 10.85 -1.19 -4.95
CA ASP A 87 12.12 -0.48 -5.06
C ASP A 87 12.33 0.55 -3.94
N THR A 88 11.27 0.90 -3.17
CA THR A 88 11.37 1.93 -2.16
C THR A 88 11.59 1.31 -0.77
N PRO A 89 12.68 1.65 -0.07
CA PRO A 89 12.89 1.21 1.29
C PRO A 89 11.84 1.82 2.22
N ILE A 90 11.06 0.97 2.88
CA ILE A 90 10.02 1.37 3.81
C ILE A 90 10.53 1.16 5.24
N MET A 91 10.60 2.22 6.01
CA MET A 91 11.06 2.16 7.40
C MET A 91 9.91 2.02 8.40
N ILE A 92 8.73 2.51 8.06
CA ILE A 92 7.55 2.50 8.93
C ILE A 92 6.35 2.15 8.08
N ALA A 93 5.62 1.10 8.47
CA ALA A 93 4.32 0.75 7.92
C ALA A 93 3.27 0.84 9.02
N PHE A 94 2.14 1.52 8.75
CA PHE A 94 1.00 1.57 9.65
C PHE A 94 -0.30 1.48 8.85
N GLY A 95 -1.33 0.96 9.48
CA GLY A 95 -2.63 0.80 8.85
C GLY A 95 -3.62 0.12 9.78
N ASN A 96 -4.85 0.01 9.31
CA ASN A 96 -5.90 -0.75 9.95
C ASN A 96 -6.40 -1.82 8.98
N PRO A 97 -5.74 -3.00 8.93
CA PRO A 97 -6.10 -4.05 8.01
C PRO A 97 -7.52 -4.57 8.25
N PRO A 98 -8.22 -5.02 7.21
CA PRO A 98 -9.53 -5.63 7.36
C PRO A 98 -9.44 -6.95 8.15
N TYR A 99 -10.44 -7.19 8.97
CA TYR A 99 -10.65 -8.46 9.67
C TYR A 99 -11.67 -9.27 8.86
N SER A 100 -11.18 -10.21 8.07
CA SER A 100 -12.06 -11.09 7.31
C SER A 100 -11.63 -12.54 7.55
N GLY A 101 -12.46 -13.35 8.17
CA GLY A 101 -12.15 -14.76 8.41
C GLY A 101 -11.95 -15.59 7.14
N GLU A 102 -12.38 -15.06 5.97
CA GLU A 102 -12.13 -15.63 4.64
C GLU A 102 -11.55 -14.55 3.73
N SER A 103 -10.33 -14.76 3.28
CA SER A 103 -9.63 -13.86 2.38
C SER A 103 -9.92 -14.18 0.92
N SER A 104 -10.25 -13.15 0.14
CA SER A 104 -10.29 -13.21 -1.33
C SER A 104 -8.93 -13.01 -1.98
N ASN A 105 -7.94 -12.53 -1.24
CA ASN A 105 -6.59 -12.27 -1.71
C ASN A 105 -5.78 -13.57 -1.79
N LYS A 106 -5.84 -14.23 -2.95
CA LYS A 106 -5.20 -15.54 -3.22
C LYS A 106 -4.15 -15.45 -4.33
N GLY A 107 -3.60 -14.27 -4.60
CA GLY A 107 -2.52 -14.09 -5.57
C GLY A 107 -1.25 -14.86 -5.17
N ASP A 108 -0.51 -15.37 -6.15
CA ASP A 108 0.67 -16.22 -5.92
C ASP A 108 1.74 -15.52 -5.08
N TRP A 109 1.91 -14.23 -5.27
CA TRP A 109 2.91 -13.45 -4.54
C TRP A 109 2.64 -13.43 -3.02
N ILE A 110 1.43 -13.07 -2.59
CA ILE A 110 1.10 -13.03 -1.16
C ILE A 110 1.06 -14.45 -0.56
N LEU A 111 0.59 -15.44 -1.31
CA LEU A 111 0.61 -16.82 -0.85
C LEU A 111 2.03 -17.32 -0.65
N LYS A 112 2.97 -16.96 -1.53
CA LYS A 112 4.39 -17.29 -1.38
C LYS A 112 4.99 -16.64 -0.13
N LEU A 113 4.66 -15.39 0.17
CA LEU A 113 5.09 -14.73 1.41
C LEU A 113 4.54 -15.45 2.65
N MET A 114 3.30 -15.96 2.60
CA MET A 114 2.67 -16.67 3.70
C MET A 114 3.27 -18.06 3.96
N GLU A 115 4.02 -18.63 3.02
CA GLU A 115 4.71 -19.93 3.22
C GLU A 115 5.72 -19.87 4.38
N ASP A 116 6.30 -18.71 4.67
CA ASP A 116 7.22 -18.58 5.79
C ASP A 116 6.50 -18.75 7.15
N TYR A 117 5.25 -18.30 7.26
CA TYR A 117 4.43 -18.48 8.47
C TYR A 117 3.95 -19.93 8.67
N LYS A 118 4.06 -20.78 7.64
CA LYS A 118 3.70 -22.20 7.69
C LYS A 118 4.87 -23.10 8.05
N LYS A 119 6.05 -22.52 8.32
CA LYS A 119 7.27 -23.22 8.69
C LYS A 119 7.68 -22.90 10.13
N GLU A 120 8.26 -23.87 10.79
CA GLU A 120 8.95 -23.62 12.06
C GLU A 120 10.29 -22.92 11.81
N PRO A 121 10.85 -22.21 12.81
CA PRO A 121 12.18 -21.60 12.69
C PRO A 121 13.29 -22.58 12.28
N SER A 122 13.10 -23.87 12.60
CA SER A 122 13.98 -24.97 12.19
C SER A 122 13.86 -25.38 10.71
N GLY A 123 12.90 -24.77 9.96
CA GLY A 123 12.58 -25.12 8.57
C GLY A 123 11.58 -26.27 8.41
N GLY A 124 11.15 -26.90 9.49
CA GLY A 124 10.11 -27.92 9.48
C GLY A 124 8.72 -27.34 9.19
N LYS A 125 7.77 -28.22 8.86
CA LYS A 125 6.36 -27.82 8.70
C LYS A 125 5.76 -27.46 10.05
N LEU A 126 5.05 -26.33 10.13
CA LEU A 126 4.35 -25.93 11.33
C LEU A 126 3.41 -27.04 11.81
N GLN A 127 3.50 -27.40 13.09
CA GLN A 127 2.71 -28.49 13.70
C GLN A 127 1.29 -28.04 14.11
N GLU A 128 0.96 -26.75 13.93
CA GLU A 128 -0.37 -26.21 14.23
C GLU A 128 -1.44 -26.86 13.35
N LYS A 129 -2.44 -27.45 13.99
CA LYS A 129 -3.54 -28.16 13.30
C LYS A 129 -4.56 -27.21 12.67
N ASN A 130 -4.68 -25.99 13.16
CA ASN A 130 -5.68 -25.00 12.72
C ASN A 130 -5.05 -23.82 11.99
N SER A 131 -4.27 -24.10 10.96
CA SER A 131 -3.55 -23.08 10.16
C SER A 131 -4.44 -22.20 9.27
N LYS A 132 -5.76 -22.46 9.24
CA LYS A 132 -6.69 -21.67 8.39
C LYS A 132 -6.69 -20.17 8.72
N TRP A 133 -6.44 -19.79 9.97
CA TRP A 133 -6.38 -18.40 10.42
C TRP A 133 -5.18 -17.63 9.85
N LEU A 134 -4.13 -18.33 9.42
CA LEU A 134 -3.00 -17.71 8.72
C LEU A 134 -3.40 -17.13 7.36
N ASN A 135 -4.53 -17.57 6.80
CA ASN A 135 -5.01 -17.06 5.52
C ASN A 135 -5.91 -15.82 5.65
N ASP A 136 -6.14 -15.31 6.85
CA ASP A 136 -6.86 -14.06 7.07
C ASP A 136 -6.08 -12.87 6.46
N ASP A 137 -6.80 -11.91 5.88
CA ASP A 137 -6.18 -10.71 5.31
C ASP A 137 -5.38 -9.94 6.35
N TYR A 138 -5.85 -9.87 7.59
CA TYR A 138 -5.11 -9.25 8.69
C TYR A 138 -3.69 -9.83 8.84
N VAL A 139 -3.56 -11.16 8.83
CA VAL A 139 -2.27 -11.85 8.95
C VAL A 139 -1.40 -11.59 7.72
N LYS A 140 -2.01 -11.58 6.53
CA LYS A 140 -1.30 -11.23 5.29
C LYS A 140 -0.74 -9.81 5.32
N PHE A 141 -1.48 -8.85 5.89
CA PHE A 141 -0.98 -7.48 6.06
C PHE A 141 0.17 -7.40 7.06
N ILE A 142 0.16 -8.17 8.15
CA ILE A 142 1.29 -8.27 9.07
C ILE A 142 2.52 -8.81 8.34
N ARG A 143 2.37 -9.94 7.65
CA ARG A 143 3.47 -10.55 6.87
C ARG A 143 4.03 -9.62 5.80
N LEU A 144 3.14 -8.84 5.19
CA LEU A 144 3.54 -7.82 4.24
C LEU A 144 4.39 -6.72 4.90
N GLY A 145 3.99 -6.25 6.09
CA GLY A 145 4.77 -5.26 6.86
C GLY A 145 6.16 -5.75 7.24
N GLU A 146 6.30 -7.05 7.52
CA GLU A 146 7.61 -7.68 7.79
C GLU A 146 8.47 -7.85 6.53
N HIS A 147 7.87 -7.86 5.36
CA HIS A 147 8.59 -8.00 4.09
C HIS A 147 9.38 -6.74 3.72
N TYR A 148 8.95 -5.57 4.21
CA TYR A 148 9.60 -4.28 3.97
C TYR A 148 10.57 -3.89 5.05
#